data_ca9e838ad638bda65d54edbd97becbff
#
_entry.id   ca9e838ad638bda65d54edbd97becbff
#
_cell.length_a   1.000
_cell.length_b   1.000
_cell.length_c   1.000
_cell.angle_alpha   90.00
_cell.angle_beta   90.00
_cell.angle_gamma   90.00
#
_symmetry.space_group_name_H-M   'P 1'
#
loop_
_entity.id
_entity.type
_entity.pdbx_description
1 polymer ?
#
loop_
_entity_poly.entity_id
_entity_poly.type
_entity_poly.pdbx_seq_one_letter_code
_entity_poly.pdbx_strand_id
1 'polypeptide(L)'
;FRHPPAPVVVVPEKPKPGARVAVSDYFVDDSGALDGFFAALHNLELPAQAGAPQVVTVLHYGDSPTTADLITGDVRSMLQKRFGDAGHGFLLTAKPWAWYQHRGVDISDKGWTAATAVGKMHDDTYGVGGASFEGTAGASSHITLKDSDQRTMEVAYLGRPGGGMVSVAANGAEVGTFSTAADSVAPAWHTVTLPEGTTSVDLKPVSGAVRLFGETFRTSGRGLMYDSLGLNGASTTVLSNGFNATAWTAELQHERPALVIINYGTNESGFGSYVDKYYEPSLRTAIKRIKAALPGTPILVMSPMDRGLRSGVDDIQTYDTIPRIIAIQRRVAAEQGCAFFDTFDAMGGNGTMARWYTGHPRLVSGDLIHPTPQGAAIVAQLLVKDLMTGYEQYLERQHLEHRHEVAAPGVQPVVPAPATAPATVQAAKPRLPLVPSGKPKPSAMGEPLTPVTAPATPADVPKQETPPQSAPVVVPPGTPQPQPQHQPGSPESY
;
A
#
# COMPACT_ATOMS: atom_id res chain seq x y z
N PHE A 1 47.14 -50.58 -2.48
CA PHE A 1 46.50 -49.27 -2.78
C PHE A 1 45.01 -49.55 -3.03
N ARG A 2 44.13 -49.14 -2.10
CA ARG A 2 42.68 -49.16 -2.30
C ARG A 2 42.29 -47.81 -2.90
N HIS A 3 41.67 -47.78 -4.05
CA HIS A 3 41.08 -46.60 -4.63
C HIS A 3 39.96 -46.07 -3.71
N PRO A 4 39.89 -44.74 -3.46
CA PRO A 4 38.76 -44.18 -2.77
C PRO A 4 37.48 -44.38 -3.60
N PRO A 5 36.33 -44.60 -2.96
CA PRO A 5 35.07 -44.71 -3.68
C PRO A 5 34.76 -43.42 -4.44
N ALA A 6 34.20 -43.57 -5.63
CA ALA A 6 33.77 -42.43 -6.45
C ALA A 6 32.73 -41.56 -5.68
N PRO A 7 32.75 -40.22 -5.84
CA PRO A 7 31.77 -39.37 -5.19
C PRO A 7 30.37 -39.74 -5.67
N VAL A 8 29.47 -39.97 -4.72
CA VAL A 8 28.04 -40.18 -5.00
C VAL A 8 27.49 -38.84 -5.47
N VAL A 9 27.18 -38.75 -6.74
CA VAL A 9 26.43 -37.61 -7.29
C VAL A 9 25.00 -37.72 -6.76
N VAL A 10 24.66 -36.95 -5.78
CA VAL A 10 23.29 -36.78 -5.32
C VAL A 10 22.56 -35.98 -6.41
N VAL A 11 21.82 -36.70 -7.26
CA VAL A 11 20.88 -36.05 -8.20
C VAL A 11 19.77 -35.47 -7.36
N PRO A 12 19.50 -34.15 -7.45
CA PRO A 12 18.39 -33.56 -6.74
C PRO A 12 17.09 -34.26 -7.12
N GLU A 13 16.34 -34.73 -6.14
CA GLU A 13 15.03 -35.35 -6.34
C GLU A 13 14.12 -34.32 -7.04
N LYS A 14 13.51 -34.68 -8.17
CA LYS A 14 12.57 -33.82 -8.86
C LYS A 14 11.43 -33.47 -7.87
N PRO A 15 11.07 -32.18 -7.70
CA PRO A 15 9.97 -31.80 -6.82
C PRO A 15 8.70 -32.56 -7.21
N LYS A 16 7.94 -32.99 -6.21
CA LYS A 16 6.65 -33.65 -6.42
C LYS A 16 5.72 -32.70 -7.17
N PRO A 17 4.90 -33.20 -8.12
CA PRO A 17 3.90 -32.36 -8.79
C PRO A 17 3.05 -31.61 -7.77
N GLY A 18 2.93 -30.28 -7.90
CA GLY A 18 2.22 -29.41 -6.95
C GLY A 18 3.05 -28.90 -5.76
N ALA A 19 4.30 -29.35 -5.57
CA ALA A 19 5.17 -28.78 -4.54
C ALA A 19 5.58 -27.34 -4.91
N ARG A 20 5.49 -26.43 -3.93
CA ARG A 20 5.96 -25.05 -4.11
C ARG A 20 7.49 -25.04 -4.18
N VAL A 21 8.02 -24.36 -5.17
CA VAL A 21 9.45 -24.11 -5.31
C VAL A 21 9.74 -22.72 -4.79
N ALA A 22 10.79 -22.53 -4.00
CA ALA A 22 11.21 -21.22 -3.57
C ALA A 22 11.41 -20.29 -4.77
N VAL A 23 10.88 -19.08 -4.70
CA VAL A 23 11.01 -18.07 -5.76
C VAL A 23 12.48 -17.64 -5.87
N SER A 24 13.06 -17.30 -4.71
CA SER A 24 14.47 -16.99 -4.51
C SER A 24 14.81 -17.18 -3.04
N ASP A 25 16.10 -17.04 -2.67
CA ASP A 25 16.54 -17.06 -1.26
C ASP A 25 15.98 -15.84 -0.48
N TYR A 26 15.52 -14.82 -1.20
CA TYR A 26 15.03 -13.54 -0.64
C TYR A 26 13.51 -13.44 -0.60
N PHE A 27 12.80 -14.32 -1.30
CA PHE A 27 11.34 -14.26 -1.42
C PHE A 27 10.71 -15.56 -0.92
N VAL A 28 10.03 -15.46 0.22
CA VAL A 28 9.40 -16.59 0.90
C VAL A 28 7.88 -16.50 0.78
N ASP A 29 7.27 -17.45 0.11
CA ASP A 29 5.81 -17.63 -0.01
C ASP A 29 5.44 -19.13 0.03
N ASP A 30 5.96 -19.84 1.02
CA ASP A 30 5.76 -21.29 1.16
C ASP A 30 4.30 -21.69 1.37
N SER A 31 3.54 -20.78 1.99
CA SER A 31 2.10 -20.99 2.26
C SER A 31 1.20 -20.67 1.08
N GLY A 32 1.70 -19.99 0.03
CA GLY A 32 0.90 -19.44 -1.05
C GLY A 32 0.06 -18.24 -0.63
N ALA A 33 0.58 -17.45 0.29
CA ALA A 33 -0.08 -16.25 0.77
C ALA A 33 -0.44 -15.28 -0.36
N LEU A 34 0.32 -15.29 -1.47
CA LEU A 34 0.11 -14.41 -2.63
C LEU A 34 -0.73 -15.03 -3.75
N ASP A 35 -1.20 -16.28 -3.65
CA ASP A 35 -1.97 -16.91 -4.72
C ASP A 35 -3.23 -16.12 -5.10
N GLY A 36 -3.91 -15.50 -4.13
CA GLY A 36 -5.05 -14.62 -4.40
C GLY A 36 -4.69 -13.38 -5.22
N PHE A 37 -3.53 -12.78 -4.96
CA PHE A 37 -3.00 -11.66 -5.74
C PHE A 37 -2.60 -12.12 -7.16
N PHE A 38 -1.92 -13.25 -7.27
CA PHE A 38 -1.55 -13.80 -8.57
C PHE A 38 -2.76 -14.20 -9.41
N ALA A 39 -3.82 -14.72 -8.79
CA ALA A 39 -5.09 -14.97 -9.46
C ALA A 39 -5.72 -13.67 -9.99
N ALA A 40 -5.67 -12.59 -9.21
CA ALA A 40 -6.18 -11.29 -9.64
C ALA A 40 -5.37 -10.72 -10.82
N LEU A 41 -4.04 -10.85 -10.82
CA LEU A 41 -3.20 -10.47 -11.96
C LEU A 41 -3.50 -11.33 -13.20
N HIS A 42 -3.65 -12.64 -13.03
CA HIS A 42 -3.99 -13.54 -14.13
C HIS A 42 -5.33 -13.17 -14.77
N ASN A 43 -6.31 -12.79 -13.96
CA ASN A 43 -7.59 -12.31 -14.50
C ASN A 43 -7.43 -11.06 -15.37
N LEU A 44 -6.45 -10.20 -15.15
CA LEU A 44 -6.17 -9.05 -16.03
C LEU A 44 -5.61 -9.48 -17.39
N GLU A 45 -4.90 -10.58 -17.49
CA GLU A 45 -4.34 -11.12 -18.75
C GLU A 45 -5.40 -11.89 -19.57
N LEU A 46 -6.48 -12.36 -18.94
CA LEU A 46 -7.59 -13.03 -19.63
C LEU A 46 -8.52 -12.02 -20.32
N PRO A 47 -9.27 -12.44 -21.36
CA PRO A 47 -10.34 -11.60 -21.91
C PRO A 47 -11.30 -11.10 -20.84
N ALA A 48 -11.73 -9.84 -20.94
CA ALA A 48 -12.63 -9.23 -19.98
C ALA A 48 -13.93 -10.05 -19.86
N GLN A 49 -14.25 -10.51 -18.67
CA GLN A 49 -15.48 -11.23 -18.37
C GLN A 49 -16.42 -10.32 -17.60
N ALA A 50 -17.73 -10.44 -17.86
CA ALA A 50 -18.73 -9.68 -17.12
C ALA A 50 -18.68 -10.02 -15.63
N GLY A 51 -18.57 -9.00 -14.78
CA GLY A 51 -18.49 -9.15 -13.34
C GLY A 51 -17.07 -9.43 -12.77
N ALA A 52 -16.06 -9.68 -13.61
CA ALA A 52 -14.68 -9.78 -13.14
C ALA A 52 -14.13 -8.40 -12.75
N PRO A 53 -13.29 -8.29 -11.69
CA PRO A 53 -12.62 -7.04 -11.36
C PRO A 53 -11.83 -6.49 -12.56
N GLN A 54 -12.01 -5.21 -12.83
CA GLN A 54 -11.30 -4.52 -13.91
C GLN A 54 -10.03 -3.85 -13.40
N VAL A 55 -9.94 -3.61 -12.10
CA VAL A 55 -8.79 -2.98 -11.44
C VAL A 55 -8.28 -3.91 -10.34
N VAL A 56 -6.97 -4.09 -10.30
CA VAL A 56 -6.23 -4.79 -9.22
C VAL A 56 -5.49 -3.72 -8.43
N THR A 57 -5.93 -3.46 -7.20
CA THR A 57 -5.32 -2.44 -6.33
C THR A 57 -4.27 -3.08 -5.41
N VAL A 58 -3.12 -2.43 -5.27
CA VAL A 58 -2.06 -2.75 -4.31
C VAL A 58 -1.88 -1.57 -3.37
N LEU A 59 -1.96 -1.79 -2.07
CA LEU A 59 -1.63 -0.79 -1.05
C LEU A 59 -0.21 -1.06 -0.53
N HIS A 60 0.71 -0.13 -0.73
CA HIS A 60 2.09 -0.24 -0.23
C HIS A 60 2.33 0.78 0.88
N TYR A 61 2.24 0.33 2.12
CA TYR A 61 2.57 1.11 3.30
C TYR A 61 4.08 1.12 3.54
N GLY A 62 4.66 2.31 3.72
CA GLY A 62 6.09 2.45 3.95
C GLY A 62 6.48 3.77 4.57
N ASP A 63 7.79 3.98 4.66
CA ASP A 63 8.40 5.17 5.25
C ASP A 63 8.88 6.18 4.18
N SER A 64 9.97 6.88 4.41
CA SER A 64 10.43 7.99 3.56
C SER A 64 10.72 7.63 2.09
N PRO A 65 11.32 6.48 1.69
CA PRO A 65 11.44 6.11 0.29
C PRO A 65 10.09 5.94 -0.41
N THR A 66 9.07 5.46 0.31
CA THR A 66 7.69 5.36 -0.18
C THR A 66 7.04 6.73 -0.27
N THR A 67 7.27 7.63 0.72
CA THR A 67 6.78 9.03 0.69
C THR A 67 7.27 9.78 -0.56
N ALA A 68 8.49 9.52 -1.00
CA ALA A 68 9.09 10.12 -2.19
C ALA A 68 8.74 9.38 -3.50
N ASP A 69 7.94 8.32 -3.43
CA ASP A 69 7.54 7.46 -4.56
C ASP A 69 8.74 6.97 -5.41
N LEU A 70 9.87 6.73 -4.77
CA LEU A 70 11.08 6.32 -5.45
C LEU A 70 11.00 4.86 -5.91
N ILE A 71 10.88 3.94 -4.94
CA ILE A 71 10.77 2.49 -5.21
C ILE A 71 9.38 2.18 -5.78
N THR A 72 8.34 2.68 -5.14
CA THR A 72 6.94 2.43 -5.49
C THR A 72 6.57 2.91 -6.88
N GLY A 73 7.09 4.06 -7.30
CA GLY A 73 6.87 4.59 -8.64
C GLY A 73 7.48 3.72 -9.75
N ASP A 74 8.65 3.11 -9.50
CA ASP A 74 9.25 2.16 -10.45
C ASP A 74 8.49 0.83 -10.46
N VAL A 75 8.10 0.30 -9.30
CA VAL A 75 7.26 -0.91 -9.19
C VAL A 75 5.94 -0.72 -9.93
N ARG A 76 5.23 0.39 -9.66
CA ARG A 76 3.97 0.75 -10.34
C ARG A 76 4.16 0.76 -11.84
N SER A 77 5.15 1.47 -12.35
CA SER A 77 5.42 1.60 -13.77
C SER A 77 5.70 0.25 -14.45
N MET A 78 6.48 -0.63 -13.81
CA MET A 78 6.79 -1.95 -14.35
C MET A 78 5.56 -2.88 -14.37
N LEU A 79 4.77 -2.87 -13.31
CA LEU A 79 3.57 -3.71 -13.21
C LEU A 79 2.45 -3.20 -14.14
N GLN A 80 2.23 -1.90 -14.22
CA GLN A 80 1.25 -1.30 -15.14
C GLN A 80 1.61 -1.55 -16.60
N LYS A 81 2.89 -1.53 -16.95
CA LYS A 81 3.35 -1.87 -18.31
C LYS A 81 2.96 -3.31 -18.70
N ARG A 82 2.93 -4.26 -17.76
CA ARG A 82 2.57 -5.65 -18.02
C ARG A 82 1.06 -5.88 -17.98
N PHE A 83 0.39 -5.36 -16.96
CA PHE A 83 -1.00 -5.72 -16.64
C PHE A 83 -2.03 -4.65 -17.02
N GLY A 84 -1.59 -3.54 -17.59
CA GLY A 84 -2.43 -2.38 -17.91
C GLY A 84 -2.40 -1.32 -16.82
N ASP A 85 -2.66 -0.07 -17.22
CA ASP A 85 -2.66 1.11 -16.36
C ASP A 85 -4.10 1.47 -15.97
N ALA A 86 -4.43 1.31 -14.68
CA ALA A 86 -5.73 1.69 -14.13
C ALA A 86 -5.76 3.10 -13.52
N GLY A 87 -4.64 3.83 -13.55
CA GLY A 87 -4.52 5.20 -13.06
C GLY A 87 -3.38 5.43 -12.09
N HIS A 88 -3.24 6.68 -11.67
CA HIS A 88 -2.22 7.06 -10.69
C HIS A 88 -2.48 6.45 -9.30
N GLY A 89 -3.74 6.12 -8.98
CA GLY A 89 -4.12 5.67 -7.66
C GLY A 89 -4.23 6.82 -6.66
N PHE A 90 -4.00 6.52 -5.38
CA PHE A 90 -4.20 7.44 -4.27
C PHE A 90 -3.06 8.45 -4.13
N LEU A 91 -3.43 9.71 -3.98
CA LEU A 91 -2.56 10.86 -3.70
C LEU A 91 -3.04 11.58 -2.44
N LEU A 92 -2.13 12.19 -1.69
CA LEU A 92 -2.51 13.10 -0.60
C LEU A 92 -3.00 14.44 -1.16
N THR A 93 -4.02 15.03 -0.55
CA THR A 93 -4.61 16.33 -0.95
C THR A 93 -3.59 17.47 -0.98
N ALA A 94 -2.61 17.45 -0.10
CA ALA A 94 -1.54 18.43 0.00
C ALA A 94 -0.24 17.77 0.43
N LYS A 95 0.86 18.51 0.43
CA LYS A 95 2.18 18.02 0.83
C LYS A 95 2.41 18.23 2.33
N PRO A 96 2.28 17.20 3.19
CA PRO A 96 2.63 17.34 4.59
C PRO A 96 4.14 17.52 4.81
N TRP A 97 4.94 17.13 3.80
CA TRP A 97 6.39 17.34 3.75
C TRP A 97 6.81 17.81 2.36
N ALA A 98 7.83 18.66 2.27
CA ALA A 98 8.30 19.21 1.00
C ALA A 98 8.76 18.17 -0.02
N TRP A 99 9.18 16.99 0.45
CA TRP A 99 9.65 15.88 -0.40
C TRP A 99 8.58 14.82 -0.66
N TYR A 100 7.32 15.02 -0.24
CA TYR A 100 6.22 14.18 -0.72
C TYR A 100 6.08 14.33 -2.22
N GLN A 101 6.16 13.20 -2.91
CA GLN A 101 6.10 13.13 -4.37
C GLN A 101 5.24 11.95 -4.80
N HIS A 102 4.69 12.06 -6.01
CA HIS A 102 4.07 10.97 -6.72
C HIS A 102 4.49 11.06 -8.19
N ARG A 103 5.08 10.00 -8.71
CA ARG A 103 5.57 9.99 -10.10
C ARG A 103 4.42 10.17 -11.09
N GLY A 104 4.58 11.09 -12.03
CA GLY A 104 3.55 11.45 -12.99
C GLY A 104 2.59 12.55 -12.52
N VAL A 105 2.76 13.05 -11.28
CA VAL A 105 1.91 14.09 -10.73
C VAL A 105 2.74 15.15 -10.00
N ASP A 106 2.41 16.42 -10.20
CA ASP A 106 2.94 17.52 -9.39
C ASP A 106 1.81 18.15 -8.58
N ILE A 107 2.03 18.38 -7.29
CA ILE A 107 1.06 18.99 -6.37
C ILE A 107 1.62 20.31 -5.86
N SER A 108 0.84 21.38 -5.96
CA SER A 108 1.05 22.61 -5.25
C SER A 108 -0.17 22.94 -4.41
N ASP A 109 0.04 23.38 -3.18
CA ASP A 109 -1.03 23.57 -2.21
C ASP A 109 -0.81 24.80 -1.35
N LYS A 110 -1.86 25.27 -0.72
CA LYS A 110 -1.82 26.34 0.27
C LYS A 110 -3.03 26.27 1.23
N GLY A 111 -2.83 26.77 2.42
CA GLY A 111 -3.91 27.04 3.39
C GLY A 111 -4.48 25.79 4.06
N TRP A 112 -3.93 24.60 3.84
CA TRP A 112 -4.28 23.38 4.53
C TRP A 112 -3.51 23.24 5.85
N THR A 113 -4.19 22.73 6.87
CA THR A 113 -3.55 22.24 8.10
C THR A 113 -3.46 20.74 8.03
N ALA A 114 -2.23 20.23 7.89
CA ALA A 114 -1.98 18.80 7.80
C ALA A 114 -1.87 18.15 9.19
N ALA A 115 -2.45 16.96 9.34
CA ALA A 115 -2.20 16.05 10.44
C ALA A 115 -1.85 14.66 9.88
N THR A 116 -0.91 13.97 10.52
CA THR A 116 -0.45 12.66 10.05
C THR A 116 -0.39 11.65 11.20
N ALA A 117 -0.47 10.37 10.87
CA ALA A 117 -0.34 9.28 11.83
C ALA A 117 1.08 9.13 12.40
N VAL A 118 2.05 9.94 11.93
CA VAL A 118 3.40 10.06 12.47
C VAL A 118 3.51 11.34 13.29
N GLY A 119 4.00 11.27 14.52
CA GLY A 119 4.16 12.40 15.41
C GLY A 119 3.04 12.52 16.43
N LYS A 120 2.66 13.75 16.80
CA LYS A 120 1.55 13.98 17.74
C LYS A 120 0.24 13.71 17.01
N MET A 121 -0.40 12.60 17.36
CA MET A 121 -1.74 12.29 16.87
C MET A 121 -2.75 13.29 17.44
N HIS A 122 -3.66 13.76 16.57
CA HIS A 122 -4.76 14.63 17.01
C HIS A 122 -5.95 13.77 17.46
N ASP A 123 -6.56 13.02 16.52
CA ASP A 123 -7.77 12.23 16.78
C ASP A 123 -7.74 10.86 16.12
N ASP A 124 -6.56 10.44 15.66
CA ASP A 124 -6.28 9.16 14.97
C ASP A 124 -7.14 8.88 13.70
N THR A 125 -7.91 9.87 13.24
CA THR A 125 -8.79 9.74 12.07
C THR A 125 -8.12 10.33 10.83
N TYR A 126 -7.59 9.45 10.00
CA TYR A 126 -6.90 9.76 8.75
C TYR A 126 -7.49 8.90 7.63
N GLY A 127 -7.27 9.30 6.37
CA GLY A 127 -7.52 8.43 5.22
C GLY A 127 -6.54 7.26 5.14
N VAL A 128 -6.73 6.41 4.15
CA VAL A 128 -5.89 5.22 3.90
C VAL A 128 -4.39 5.52 3.89
N GLY A 129 -3.99 6.72 3.41
CA GLY A 129 -2.62 7.21 3.37
C GLY A 129 -2.07 7.74 4.69
N GLY A 130 -2.82 7.69 5.81
CA GLY A 130 -2.34 8.11 7.13
C GLY A 130 -2.16 9.61 7.30
N ALA A 131 -2.82 10.43 6.49
CA ALA A 131 -2.83 11.88 6.60
C ALA A 131 -4.25 12.45 6.46
N SER A 132 -4.44 13.65 6.99
CA SER A 132 -5.65 14.44 6.81
C SER A 132 -5.31 15.92 6.69
N PHE A 133 -6.15 16.66 5.97
CA PHE A 133 -5.95 18.06 5.62
C PHE A 133 -7.21 18.87 5.95
N GLU A 134 -7.15 19.69 6.98
CA GLU A 134 -8.25 20.60 7.30
C GLU A 134 -8.07 21.93 6.58
N GLY A 135 -9.17 22.43 6.00
CA GLY A 135 -9.17 23.69 5.28
C GLY A 135 -10.53 24.39 5.30
N THR A 136 -10.50 25.70 5.06
CA THR A 136 -11.66 26.57 4.86
C THR A 136 -11.48 27.35 3.56
N ALA A 137 -12.39 28.26 3.24
CA ALA A 137 -12.25 29.15 2.09
C ALA A 137 -10.87 29.83 2.09
N GLY A 138 -10.12 29.68 0.98
CA GLY A 138 -8.73 30.13 0.85
C GLY A 138 -7.71 28.99 0.83
N ALA A 139 -8.02 27.80 1.34
CA ALA A 139 -7.24 26.60 1.07
C ALA A 139 -7.44 26.12 -0.38
N SER A 140 -6.41 25.55 -0.96
CA SER A 140 -6.51 24.96 -2.30
C SER A 140 -5.38 23.96 -2.54
N SER A 141 -5.67 22.96 -3.37
CA SER A 141 -4.70 22.09 -4.00
C SER A 141 -4.81 22.21 -5.50
N HIS A 142 -3.67 22.32 -6.18
CA HIS A 142 -3.57 22.25 -7.63
C HIS A 142 -2.71 21.04 -8.00
N ILE A 143 -3.31 20.11 -8.70
CA ILE A 143 -2.73 18.83 -9.10
C ILE A 143 -2.49 18.88 -10.61
N THR A 144 -1.24 18.78 -11.05
CA THR A 144 -0.86 18.69 -12.46
C THR A 144 -0.57 17.24 -12.80
N LEU A 145 -1.28 16.69 -13.76
CA LEU A 145 -1.09 15.35 -14.30
C LEU A 145 -0.16 15.41 -15.52
N LYS A 146 0.83 14.53 -15.59
CA LYS A 146 1.77 14.45 -16.73
C LYS A 146 1.23 13.62 -17.91
N ASP A 147 0.05 13.06 -17.73
CA ASP A 147 -0.75 12.40 -18.75
C ASP A 147 -2.12 13.07 -18.86
N SER A 148 -2.96 12.55 -19.76
CA SER A 148 -4.32 13.05 -20.00
C SER A 148 -5.38 11.95 -19.98
N ASP A 149 -5.03 10.79 -19.41
CA ASP A 149 -5.82 9.56 -19.52
C ASP A 149 -6.71 9.30 -18.31
N GLN A 150 -6.58 10.11 -17.24
CA GLN A 150 -7.43 10.00 -16.07
C GLN A 150 -8.88 10.39 -16.41
N ARG A 151 -9.85 9.59 -16.00
CA ARG A 151 -11.27 9.75 -16.32
C ARG A 151 -12.15 10.00 -15.11
N THR A 152 -11.68 9.57 -13.95
CA THR A 152 -12.36 9.84 -12.69
C THR A 152 -11.35 10.22 -11.62
N MET A 153 -11.79 11.08 -10.71
CA MET A 153 -11.12 11.37 -9.47
C MET A 153 -12.11 11.12 -8.33
N GLU A 154 -11.71 10.33 -7.35
CA GLU A 154 -12.46 10.11 -6.15
C GLU A 154 -11.79 10.82 -4.99
N VAL A 155 -12.52 11.71 -4.30
CA VAL A 155 -12.02 12.44 -3.15
C VAL A 155 -12.45 11.71 -1.88
N ALA A 156 -11.50 11.31 -1.06
CA ALA A 156 -11.72 10.75 0.27
C ALA A 156 -11.73 11.88 1.32
N TYR A 157 -12.72 11.89 2.21
CA TYR A 157 -12.90 12.95 3.19
C TYR A 157 -13.58 12.46 4.47
N LEU A 158 -13.52 13.28 5.52
CA LEU A 158 -14.29 13.04 6.73
C LEU A 158 -15.67 13.68 6.62
N GLY A 159 -16.71 12.84 6.44
CA GLY A 159 -18.10 13.28 6.60
C GLY A 159 -18.36 13.61 8.06
N ARG A 160 -18.99 14.78 8.33
CA ARG A 160 -19.30 15.20 9.70
C ARG A 160 -20.46 16.24 9.74
N PRO A 161 -21.18 16.36 10.86
CA PRO A 161 -22.16 17.44 11.03
C PRO A 161 -21.51 18.81 10.83
N GLY A 162 -22.14 19.65 10.00
CA GLY A 162 -21.63 20.97 9.65
C GLY A 162 -20.42 20.97 8.71
N GLY A 163 -20.14 19.86 8.05
CA GLY A 163 -19.11 19.79 7.01
C GLY A 163 -19.34 20.81 5.89
N GLY A 164 -18.24 21.34 5.31
CA GLY A 164 -18.27 22.36 4.28
C GLY A 164 -18.50 21.82 2.88
N MET A 165 -18.38 22.72 1.90
CA MET A 165 -18.49 22.42 0.47
C MET A 165 -17.12 22.46 -0.20
N VAL A 166 -16.87 21.53 -1.12
CA VAL A 166 -15.67 21.46 -1.96
C VAL A 166 -16.05 21.67 -3.41
N SER A 167 -15.35 22.56 -4.11
CA SER A 167 -15.41 22.70 -5.57
C SER A 167 -14.21 22.01 -6.20
N VAL A 168 -14.46 21.34 -7.31
CA VAL A 168 -13.47 20.68 -8.16
C VAL A 168 -13.50 21.32 -9.55
N ALA A 169 -12.34 21.71 -10.05
CA ALA A 169 -12.19 22.17 -11.43
C ALA A 169 -11.15 21.31 -12.16
N ALA A 170 -11.41 21.01 -13.45
CA ALA A 170 -10.49 20.32 -14.34
C ALA A 170 -10.11 21.27 -15.49
N ASN A 171 -8.81 21.42 -15.77
CA ASN A 171 -8.29 22.37 -16.77
C ASN A 171 -8.88 23.79 -16.58
N GLY A 172 -9.11 24.22 -15.34
CA GLY A 172 -9.65 25.53 -14.98
C GLY A 172 -11.18 25.66 -15.08
N ALA A 173 -11.91 24.66 -15.60
CA ALA A 173 -13.37 24.65 -15.64
C ALA A 173 -13.95 23.85 -14.47
N GLU A 174 -14.95 24.39 -13.76
CA GLU A 174 -15.63 23.66 -12.69
C GLU A 174 -16.32 22.41 -13.26
N VAL A 175 -16.04 21.26 -12.64
CA VAL A 175 -16.60 19.95 -13.03
C VAL A 175 -17.46 19.34 -11.92
N GLY A 176 -17.45 19.90 -10.73
CA GLY A 176 -18.32 19.46 -9.66
C GLY A 176 -18.14 20.25 -8.36
N THR A 177 -19.17 20.22 -7.54
CA THR A 177 -19.18 20.72 -6.18
C THR A 177 -19.94 19.74 -5.31
N PHE A 178 -19.38 19.40 -4.13
CA PHE A 178 -20.03 18.45 -3.22
C PHE A 178 -19.91 18.90 -1.76
N SER A 179 -20.83 18.37 -0.93
CA SER A 179 -20.86 18.62 0.51
C SER A 179 -20.11 17.53 1.26
N THR A 180 -19.34 17.94 2.27
CA THR A 180 -18.75 17.02 3.26
C THR A 180 -19.63 16.90 4.52
N ALA A 181 -20.82 17.51 4.53
CA ALA A 181 -21.77 17.37 5.61
C ALA A 181 -22.39 15.96 5.64
N ALA A 182 -22.47 15.40 6.84
CA ALA A 182 -23.08 14.10 7.12
C ALA A 182 -23.70 14.09 8.52
N ASP A 183 -24.61 13.15 8.78
CA ASP A 183 -25.27 13.03 10.07
C ASP A 183 -24.34 12.51 11.19
N SER A 184 -23.28 11.81 10.80
CA SER A 184 -22.29 11.22 11.72
C SER A 184 -20.87 11.42 11.21
N VAL A 185 -19.90 11.28 12.11
CA VAL A 185 -18.47 11.37 11.76
C VAL A 185 -18.00 10.03 11.23
N ALA A 186 -17.68 9.97 9.92
CA ALA A 186 -17.16 8.78 9.26
C ALA A 186 -16.39 9.15 7.98
N PRO A 187 -15.46 8.29 7.51
CA PRO A 187 -14.91 8.40 6.17
C PRO A 187 -16.03 8.35 5.11
N ALA A 188 -15.88 9.15 4.09
CA ALA A 188 -16.78 9.23 2.96
C ALA A 188 -16.01 9.54 1.67
N TRP A 189 -16.62 9.24 0.53
CA TRP A 189 -15.98 9.37 -0.77
C TRP A 189 -16.91 10.05 -1.75
N HIS A 190 -16.35 10.88 -2.63
CA HIS A 190 -17.09 11.53 -3.68
C HIS A 190 -16.35 11.40 -5.02
N THR A 191 -16.99 10.78 -6.00
CA THR A 191 -16.41 10.57 -7.32
C THR A 191 -16.80 11.70 -8.26
N VAL A 192 -15.81 12.27 -8.93
CA VAL A 192 -15.95 13.30 -9.96
C VAL A 192 -15.50 12.71 -11.30
N THR A 193 -16.31 12.86 -12.33
CA THR A 193 -15.92 12.53 -13.71
C THR A 193 -15.04 13.64 -14.27
N LEU A 194 -13.89 13.28 -14.81
CA LEU A 194 -12.95 14.19 -15.43
C LEU A 194 -13.17 14.21 -16.94
N PRO A 195 -13.23 15.40 -17.56
CA PRO A 195 -13.25 15.53 -19.01
C PRO A 195 -12.04 14.86 -19.67
N GLU A 196 -12.24 14.39 -20.91
CA GLU A 196 -11.13 13.87 -21.71
C GLU A 196 -10.06 14.96 -21.90
N GLY A 197 -8.78 14.55 -21.83
CA GLY A 197 -7.67 15.50 -21.95
C GLY A 197 -7.42 16.33 -20.69
N THR A 198 -7.94 15.92 -19.51
CA THR A 198 -7.63 16.60 -18.25
C THR A 198 -6.16 16.42 -17.90
N THR A 199 -5.46 17.54 -17.72
CA THR A 199 -4.05 17.60 -17.30
C THR A 199 -3.85 18.38 -16.00
N SER A 200 -4.90 19.03 -15.48
CA SER A 200 -4.86 19.68 -14.18
C SER A 200 -6.19 19.61 -13.46
N VAL A 201 -6.13 19.49 -12.12
CA VAL A 201 -7.29 19.49 -11.24
C VAL A 201 -7.05 20.45 -10.06
N ASP A 202 -8.04 21.28 -9.77
CA ASP A 202 -8.05 22.16 -8.59
C ASP A 202 -9.12 21.68 -7.62
N LEU A 203 -8.75 21.57 -6.33
CA LEU A 203 -9.67 21.35 -5.20
C LEU A 203 -9.66 22.56 -4.29
N LYS A 204 -10.84 23.05 -3.92
CA LYS A 204 -11.01 24.24 -3.08
C LYS A 204 -12.20 24.11 -2.16
N PRO A 205 -12.06 24.28 -0.83
CA PRO A 205 -13.21 24.55 0.04
C PRO A 205 -13.87 25.88 -0.37
N VAL A 206 -15.17 25.88 -0.63
CA VAL A 206 -15.91 27.08 -1.03
C VAL A 206 -16.81 27.62 0.07
N SER A 207 -17.17 26.77 1.04
CA SER A 207 -17.86 27.20 2.27
C SER A 207 -17.63 26.21 3.41
N GLY A 208 -17.69 26.70 4.64
CA GLY A 208 -17.48 25.88 5.84
C GLY A 208 -16.07 25.32 5.97
N ALA A 209 -15.88 24.44 6.94
CA ALA A 209 -14.62 23.71 7.14
C ALA A 209 -14.74 22.29 6.60
N VAL A 210 -13.73 21.85 5.85
CA VAL A 210 -13.63 20.50 5.30
C VAL A 210 -12.41 19.79 5.85
N ARG A 211 -12.45 18.45 5.88
CA ARG A 211 -11.28 17.61 6.18
C ARG A 211 -11.16 16.57 5.09
N LEU A 212 -10.16 16.73 4.23
CA LEU A 212 -9.86 15.82 3.11
C LEU A 212 -8.74 14.86 3.50
N PHE A 213 -8.71 13.70 2.88
CA PHE A 213 -7.70 12.68 3.11
C PHE A 213 -6.78 12.49 1.89
N GLY A 214 -7.35 12.54 0.70
CA GLY A 214 -6.64 12.37 -0.54
C GLY A 214 -7.58 12.17 -1.72
N GLU A 215 -6.99 11.99 -2.90
CA GLU A 215 -7.68 11.79 -4.16
C GLU A 215 -7.14 10.56 -4.88
N THR A 216 -8.05 9.70 -5.38
CA THR A 216 -7.69 8.54 -6.19
C THR A 216 -8.03 8.82 -7.64
N PHE A 217 -7.01 8.83 -8.51
CA PHE A 217 -7.18 9.02 -9.95
C PHE A 217 -7.22 7.70 -10.68
N ARG A 218 -8.25 7.52 -11.54
CA ARG A 218 -8.44 6.30 -12.31
C ARG A 218 -8.62 6.61 -13.80
N THR A 219 -7.99 5.79 -14.65
CA THR A 219 -8.30 5.74 -16.08
C THR A 219 -9.62 5.01 -16.30
N SER A 220 -10.09 4.94 -17.55
CA SER A 220 -11.16 3.99 -17.94
C SER A 220 -10.60 2.59 -18.24
N GLY A 221 -9.29 2.42 -18.15
CA GLY A 221 -8.58 1.21 -18.49
C GLY A 221 -8.74 0.10 -17.47
N ARG A 222 -8.60 -1.12 -17.95
CA ARG A 222 -8.44 -2.30 -17.12
C ARG A 222 -6.96 -2.46 -16.79
N GLY A 223 -6.63 -2.72 -15.52
CA GLY A 223 -5.24 -2.84 -15.16
C GLY A 223 -4.97 -2.81 -13.67
N LEU A 224 -3.73 -2.48 -13.34
CA LEU A 224 -3.22 -2.41 -11.98
C LEU A 224 -3.16 -0.96 -11.50
N MET A 225 -3.60 -0.75 -10.28
CA MET A 225 -3.43 0.48 -9.50
C MET A 225 -2.52 0.19 -8.31
N TYR A 226 -1.51 1.03 -8.11
CA TYR A 226 -0.50 0.80 -7.06
C TYR A 226 -0.33 2.05 -6.22
N ASP A 227 -0.86 2.01 -5.00
CA ASP A 227 -0.93 3.14 -4.10
C ASP A 227 0.31 3.21 -3.22
N SER A 228 1.05 4.29 -3.33
CA SER A 228 2.24 4.60 -2.53
C SER A 228 1.82 5.30 -1.25
N LEU A 229 1.65 4.54 -0.16
CA LEU A 229 1.15 5.02 1.13
C LEU A 229 2.31 5.29 2.10
N GLY A 230 3.23 6.16 1.69
CA GLY A 230 4.41 6.51 2.46
C GLY A 230 4.18 7.66 3.43
N LEU A 231 4.68 7.50 4.66
CA LEU A 231 4.71 8.54 5.68
C LEU A 231 6.14 8.73 6.18
N ASN A 232 6.66 9.93 6.09
CA ASN A 232 8.02 10.23 6.51
C ASN A 232 8.22 9.96 8.01
N GLY A 233 9.26 9.20 8.34
CA GLY A 233 9.54 8.82 9.73
C GLY A 233 8.62 7.73 10.28
N ALA A 234 7.75 7.14 9.46
CA ALA A 234 6.82 6.11 9.88
C ALA A 234 7.51 4.83 10.36
N SER A 235 6.88 4.18 11.29
CA SER A 235 7.21 2.87 11.82
C SER A 235 5.98 1.97 11.81
N THR A 236 6.15 0.71 12.12
CA THR A 236 5.05 -0.26 12.23
C THR A 236 3.94 0.19 13.20
N THR A 237 4.26 1.12 14.13
CA THR A 237 3.28 1.70 15.07
C THR A 237 2.15 2.43 14.36
N VAL A 238 2.38 3.00 13.19
CA VAL A 238 1.35 3.65 12.38
C VAL A 238 0.20 2.67 12.11
N LEU A 239 0.51 1.45 11.67
CA LEU A 239 -0.51 0.43 11.37
C LEU A 239 -1.04 -0.25 12.63
N SER A 240 -0.22 -0.41 13.67
CA SER A 240 -0.62 -1.12 14.88
C SER A 240 -1.56 -0.31 15.77
N ASN A 241 -1.38 1.00 15.87
CA ASN A 241 -2.15 1.87 16.77
C ASN A 241 -2.35 3.31 16.29
N GLY A 242 -1.73 3.72 15.18
CA GLY A 242 -1.78 5.10 14.68
C GLY A 242 -3.09 5.49 14.01
N PHE A 243 -3.91 4.53 13.59
CA PHE A 243 -5.20 4.77 12.94
C PHE A 243 -6.37 4.43 13.87
N ASN A 244 -7.41 5.24 13.83
CA ASN A 244 -8.71 4.87 14.36
C ASN A 244 -9.19 3.54 13.75
N ALA A 245 -9.54 2.56 14.58
CA ALA A 245 -9.82 1.20 14.09
C ALA A 245 -11.02 1.17 13.14
N THR A 246 -12.11 1.89 13.47
CA THR A 246 -13.33 1.89 12.66
C THR A 246 -13.13 2.64 11.35
N ALA A 247 -12.54 3.83 11.41
CA ALA A 247 -12.30 4.65 10.22
C ALA A 247 -11.35 3.95 9.24
N TRP A 248 -10.23 3.42 9.74
CA TRP A 248 -9.25 2.72 8.89
C TRP A 248 -9.81 1.42 8.29
N THR A 249 -10.63 0.69 9.04
CA THR A 249 -11.33 -0.48 8.50
C THR A 249 -12.24 -0.09 7.33
N ALA A 250 -13.00 1.02 7.46
CA ALA A 250 -13.84 1.51 6.38
C ALA A 250 -13.03 1.90 5.13
N GLU A 251 -11.91 2.62 5.33
CA GLU A 251 -10.97 2.97 4.26
C GLU A 251 -10.42 1.73 3.54
N LEU A 252 -9.90 0.76 4.28
CA LEU A 252 -9.37 -0.49 3.71
C LEU A 252 -10.43 -1.28 2.93
N GLN A 253 -11.66 -1.35 3.48
CA GLN A 253 -12.77 -2.04 2.84
C GLN A 253 -13.28 -1.31 1.60
N HIS A 254 -13.14 0.02 1.54
CA HIS A 254 -13.46 0.81 0.36
C HIS A 254 -12.46 0.52 -0.78
N GLU A 255 -11.16 0.51 -0.47
CA GLU A 255 -10.09 0.27 -1.45
C GLU A 255 -10.06 -1.16 -2.00
N ARG A 256 -10.52 -2.16 -1.24
CA ARG A 256 -10.56 -3.58 -1.63
C ARG A 256 -9.28 -4.07 -2.29
N PRO A 257 -8.12 -3.91 -1.65
CA PRO A 257 -6.86 -4.26 -2.28
C PRO A 257 -6.74 -5.77 -2.52
N ALA A 258 -6.11 -6.14 -3.62
CA ALA A 258 -5.70 -7.51 -3.91
C ALA A 258 -4.39 -7.89 -3.19
N LEU A 259 -3.62 -6.88 -2.74
CA LEU A 259 -2.39 -7.05 -1.99
C LEU A 259 -2.17 -5.86 -1.06
N VAL A 260 -1.74 -6.13 0.17
CA VAL A 260 -1.21 -5.13 1.10
C VAL A 260 0.26 -5.42 1.35
N ILE A 261 1.14 -4.42 1.13
CA ILE A 261 2.57 -4.49 1.44
C ILE A 261 2.86 -3.67 2.69
N ILE A 262 3.61 -4.27 3.62
CA ILE A 262 4.09 -3.62 4.86
C ILE A 262 5.61 -3.49 4.77
N ASN A 263 6.11 -2.28 4.54
CA ASN A 263 7.54 -1.99 4.36
C ASN A 263 8.05 -1.00 5.42
N TYR A 264 8.27 -1.50 6.63
CA TYR A 264 8.80 -0.76 7.77
C TYR A 264 9.99 -1.47 8.38
N GLY A 265 10.68 -0.79 9.31
CA GLY A 265 11.84 -1.30 10.04
C GLY A 265 13.02 -0.33 10.04
N THR A 266 13.12 0.56 9.02
CA THR A 266 14.22 1.51 8.91
C THR A 266 14.26 2.47 10.09
N ASN A 267 13.12 3.05 10.46
CA ASN A 267 13.05 4.03 11.54
C ASN A 267 13.21 3.37 12.91
N GLU A 268 12.64 2.19 13.10
CA GLU A 268 12.77 1.40 14.32
C GLU A 268 14.23 0.97 14.57
N SER A 269 15.02 0.76 13.52
CA SER A 269 16.39 0.29 13.63
C SER A 269 17.30 1.24 14.42
N GLY A 270 16.94 2.51 14.56
CA GLY A 270 17.64 3.46 15.41
C GLY A 270 17.47 3.22 16.92
N PHE A 271 16.55 2.33 17.33
CA PHE A 271 16.14 2.15 18.73
C PHE A 271 16.21 0.69 19.15
N GLY A 272 17.42 0.19 19.48
CA GLY A 272 17.66 -1.23 19.78
C GLY A 272 16.75 -1.81 20.87
N SER A 273 16.50 -1.06 21.96
CA SER A 273 15.60 -1.50 23.03
C SER A 273 14.13 -1.62 22.58
N TYR A 274 13.72 -0.79 21.64
CA TYR A 274 12.39 -0.89 21.02
C TYR A 274 12.31 -2.14 20.15
N VAL A 275 13.33 -2.40 19.34
CA VAL A 275 13.40 -3.59 18.48
C VAL A 275 13.25 -4.86 19.32
N ASP A 276 13.97 -4.94 20.44
CA ASP A 276 13.97 -6.12 21.28
C ASP A 276 12.66 -6.37 22.03
N LYS A 277 11.91 -5.31 22.37
CA LYS A 277 10.74 -5.43 23.26
C LYS A 277 9.41 -5.21 22.57
N TYR A 278 9.35 -4.33 21.59
CA TYR A 278 8.07 -3.81 21.07
C TYR A 278 7.85 -4.02 19.58
N TYR A 279 8.91 -4.25 18.80
CA TYR A 279 8.80 -4.37 17.36
C TYR A 279 7.91 -5.55 16.93
N GLU A 280 8.19 -6.75 17.47
CA GLU A 280 7.40 -7.94 17.15
C GLU A 280 5.91 -7.81 17.52
N PRO A 281 5.54 -7.41 18.74
CA PRO A 281 4.14 -7.18 19.10
C PRO A 281 3.45 -6.15 18.19
N SER A 282 4.16 -5.09 17.80
CA SER A 282 3.64 -4.06 16.90
C SER A 282 3.36 -4.63 15.51
N LEU A 283 4.30 -5.38 14.92
CA LEU A 283 4.11 -6.00 13.61
C LEU A 283 2.95 -7.01 13.62
N ARG A 284 2.87 -7.86 14.65
CA ARG A 284 1.77 -8.81 14.82
C ARG A 284 0.41 -8.10 14.91
N THR A 285 0.36 -7.00 15.63
CA THR A 285 -0.86 -6.19 15.76
C THR A 285 -1.26 -5.56 14.43
N ALA A 286 -0.30 -4.99 13.69
CA ALA A 286 -0.54 -4.43 12.36
C ALA A 286 -1.14 -5.47 11.40
N ILE A 287 -0.52 -6.65 11.30
CA ILE A 287 -1.01 -7.74 10.45
C ILE A 287 -2.42 -8.19 10.89
N LYS A 288 -2.66 -8.35 12.19
CA LYS A 288 -3.98 -8.75 12.71
C LYS A 288 -5.07 -7.74 12.38
N ARG A 289 -4.78 -6.44 12.48
CA ARG A 289 -5.73 -5.37 12.12
C ARG A 289 -6.08 -5.40 10.65
N ILE A 290 -5.09 -5.55 9.77
CA ILE A 290 -5.32 -5.67 8.32
C ILE A 290 -6.16 -6.91 8.01
N LYS A 291 -5.83 -8.08 8.57
CA LYS A 291 -6.60 -9.32 8.36
C LYS A 291 -8.02 -9.24 8.88
N ALA A 292 -8.24 -8.50 9.97
CA ALA A 292 -9.58 -8.28 10.50
C ALA A 292 -10.42 -7.38 9.58
N ALA A 293 -9.81 -6.33 9.00
CA ALA A 293 -10.47 -5.44 8.07
C ALA A 293 -10.69 -6.08 6.69
N LEU A 294 -9.75 -6.89 6.23
CA LEU A 294 -9.66 -7.48 4.90
C LEU A 294 -9.44 -9.00 4.98
N PRO A 295 -10.45 -9.80 5.37
CA PRO A 295 -10.29 -11.24 5.45
C PRO A 295 -9.91 -11.84 4.09
N GLY A 296 -8.84 -12.64 4.05
CA GLY A 296 -8.37 -13.33 2.85
C GLY A 296 -7.51 -12.50 1.91
N THR A 297 -7.33 -11.20 2.15
CA THR A 297 -6.43 -10.38 1.33
C THR A 297 -4.96 -10.76 1.58
N PRO A 298 -4.18 -11.05 0.53
CA PRO A 298 -2.75 -11.26 0.59
C PRO A 298 -1.99 -10.14 1.30
N ILE A 299 -1.00 -10.52 2.12
CA ILE A 299 -0.09 -9.58 2.77
C ILE A 299 1.35 -9.99 2.44
N LEU A 300 2.14 -9.02 1.98
CA LEU A 300 3.59 -9.13 1.82
C LEU A 300 4.27 -8.26 2.88
N VAL A 301 5.09 -8.86 3.73
CA VAL A 301 6.00 -8.14 4.60
C VAL A 301 7.30 -7.94 3.84
N MET A 302 7.70 -6.70 3.64
CA MET A 302 8.93 -6.32 2.96
C MET A 302 9.91 -5.75 3.97
N SER A 303 11.12 -6.32 4.04
CA SER A 303 12.13 -5.88 4.99
C SER A 303 12.64 -4.46 4.67
N PRO A 304 13.22 -3.75 5.66
CA PRO A 304 13.98 -2.54 5.36
C PRO A 304 15.16 -2.85 4.44
N MET A 305 15.66 -1.84 3.77
CA MET A 305 16.98 -1.87 3.13
C MET A 305 18.08 -1.93 4.19
N ASP A 306 19.34 -2.12 3.76
CA ASP A 306 20.49 -1.84 4.63
C ASP A 306 20.43 -0.39 5.13
N ARG A 307 20.96 -0.16 6.33
CA ARG A 307 21.15 1.16 6.91
C ARG A 307 22.57 1.30 7.40
N GLY A 308 23.30 2.29 6.88
CA GLY A 308 24.69 2.51 7.23
C GLY A 308 24.87 3.35 8.49
N LEU A 309 25.84 2.97 9.30
CA LEU A 309 26.34 3.71 10.47
C LEU A 309 27.81 4.07 10.24
N ARG A 310 28.14 5.36 10.34
CA ARG A 310 29.55 5.79 10.34
C ARG A 310 30.16 5.55 11.72
N SER A 311 31.18 4.71 11.77
CA SER A 311 32.02 4.48 12.96
C SER A 311 33.40 5.14 12.87
N GLY A 312 33.75 5.70 11.68
CA GLY A 312 34.99 6.41 11.39
C GLY A 312 34.92 7.20 10.08
N VAL A 313 36.03 7.76 9.63
CA VAL A 313 36.07 8.57 8.40
C VAL A 313 35.67 7.73 7.18
N ASP A 314 36.21 6.52 7.07
CA ASP A 314 35.98 5.59 5.95
C ASP A 314 35.30 4.27 6.42
N ASP A 315 34.89 4.19 7.68
CA ASP A 315 34.25 3.02 8.23
C ASP A 315 32.73 3.19 8.29
N ILE A 316 32.04 2.50 7.40
CA ILE A 316 30.58 2.45 7.32
C ILE A 316 30.15 1.01 7.54
N GLN A 317 29.40 0.77 8.59
CA GLN A 317 28.89 -0.52 8.98
C GLN A 317 27.36 -0.56 8.88
N THR A 318 26.78 -1.74 8.70
CA THR A 318 25.34 -1.93 8.86
C THR A 318 24.93 -1.75 10.31
N TYR A 319 23.81 -1.09 10.57
CA TYR A 319 23.18 -1.06 11.88
C TYR A 319 22.89 -2.49 12.36
N ASP A 320 23.34 -2.85 13.55
CA ASP A 320 23.20 -4.20 14.14
C ASP A 320 21.75 -4.63 14.38
N THR A 321 20.85 -3.66 14.48
CA THR A 321 19.41 -3.87 14.61
C THR A 321 18.73 -4.33 13.31
N ILE A 322 19.28 -4.01 12.14
CA ILE A 322 18.68 -4.38 10.86
C ILE A 322 18.52 -5.89 10.71
N PRO A 323 19.56 -6.72 10.87
CA PRO A 323 19.41 -8.18 10.81
C PRO A 323 18.43 -8.73 11.86
N ARG A 324 18.34 -8.11 13.04
CA ARG A 324 17.38 -8.51 14.09
C ARG A 324 15.94 -8.25 13.70
N ILE A 325 15.66 -7.08 13.11
CA ILE A 325 14.33 -6.72 12.56
C ILE A 325 13.94 -7.72 11.48
N ILE A 326 14.83 -8.03 10.55
CA ILE A 326 14.59 -8.96 9.43
C ILE A 326 14.26 -10.36 9.96
N ALA A 327 15.00 -10.85 10.93
CA ALA A 327 14.73 -12.16 11.55
C ALA A 327 13.32 -12.20 12.20
N ILE A 328 12.90 -11.11 12.86
CA ILE A 328 11.55 -10.98 13.42
C ILE A 328 10.50 -10.97 12.29
N GLN A 329 10.71 -10.16 11.26
CA GLN A 329 9.77 -10.04 10.14
C GLN A 329 9.56 -11.37 9.42
N ARG A 330 10.65 -12.06 9.07
CA ARG A 330 10.61 -13.38 8.40
C ARG A 330 9.82 -14.40 9.22
N ARG A 331 10.10 -14.49 10.53
CA ARG A 331 9.39 -15.39 11.44
C ARG A 331 7.92 -15.01 11.58
N VAL A 332 7.61 -13.74 11.85
CA VAL A 332 6.22 -13.28 12.03
C VAL A 332 5.42 -13.43 10.75
N ALA A 333 5.98 -13.14 9.58
CA ALA A 333 5.33 -13.34 8.30
C ALA A 333 4.94 -14.82 8.10
N ALA A 334 5.88 -15.75 8.32
CA ALA A 334 5.62 -17.19 8.22
C ALA A 334 4.52 -17.64 9.20
N GLU A 335 4.61 -17.28 10.48
CA GLU A 335 3.64 -17.65 11.52
C GLU A 335 2.25 -17.04 11.29
N GLN A 336 2.18 -15.87 10.64
CA GLN A 336 0.94 -15.21 10.31
C GLN A 336 0.41 -15.57 8.90
N GLY A 337 1.07 -16.46 8.15
CA GLY A 337 0.67 -16.82 6.78
C GLY A 337 0.68 -15.59 5.85
N CYS A 338 1.75 -14.83 5.90
CA CYS A 338 2.08 -13.74 4.99
C CYS A 338 3.29 -14.14 4.16
N ALA A 339 3.42 -13.58 2.96
CA ALA A 339 4.67 -13.66 2.22
C ALA A 339 5.72 -12.70 2.81
N PHE A 340 6.99 -12.96 2.53
CA PHE A 340 8.11 -12.14 3.00
C PHE A 340 9.09 -11.88 1.86
N PHE A 341 9.50 -10.62 1.68
CA PHE A 341 10.57 -10.21 0.78
C PHE A 341 11.71 -9.57 1.57
N ASP A 342 12.88 -10.19 1.50
CA ASP A 342 14.09 -9.73 2.15
C ASP A 342 14.83 -8.74 1.25
N THR A 343 14.44 -7.48 1.33
CA THR A 343 15.07 -6.38 0.57
C THR A 343 16.55 -6.26 0.92
N PHE A 344 16.90 -6.43 2.19
CA PHE A 344 18.27 -6.31 2.68
C PHE A 344 19.21 -7.32 2.02
N ASP A 345 18.86 -8.60 2.05
CA ASP A 345 19.69 -9.62 1.43
C ASP A 345 19.64 -9.54 -0.10
N ALA A 346 18.49 -9.23 -0.68
CA ALA A 346 18.33 -9.07 -2.12
C ALA A 346 19.22 -7.97 -2.70
N MET A 347 19.42 -6.86 -1.96
CA MET A 347 20.29 -5.77 -2.40
C MET A 347 21.79 -6.01 -2.09
N GLY A 348 22.13 -7.11 -1.41
CA GLY A 348 23.51 -7.52 -1.12
C GLY A 348 23.89 -7.62 0.36
N GLY A 349 22.94 -7.51 1.29
CA GLY A 349 23.14 -7.74 2.72
C GLY A 349 24.05 -6.74 3.42
N ASN A 350 24.72 -7.20 4.45
CA ASN A 350 25.63 -6.38 5.26
C ASN A 350 26.63 -5.56 4.43
N GLY A 351 26.79 -4.28 4.77
CA GLY A 351 27.73 -3.36 4.15
C GLY A 351 27.28 -2.87 2.76
N THR A 352 26.04 -3.13 2.35
CA THR A 352 25.53 -2.64 1.05
C THR A 352 25.54 -1.11 1.00
N MET A 353 25.14 -0.42 2.07
CA MET A 353 25.17 1.05 2.10
C MET A 353 26.59 1.60 1.98
N ALA A 354 27.59 0.92 2.53
CA ALA A 354 29.00 1.29 2.33
C ALA A 354 29.40 1.17 0.86
N ARG A 355 29.11 0.02 0.22
CA ARG A 355 29.38 -0.21 -1.20
C ARG A 355 28.64 0.77 -2.11
N TRP A 356 27.38 1.06 -1.81
CA TRP A 356 26.57 2.00 -2.57
C TRP A 356 27.00 3.45 -2.42
N TYR A 357 27.51 3.79 -1.24
CA TYR A 357 28.01 5.13 -0.97
C TYR A 357 29.34 5.42 -1.67
N THR A 358 30.27 4.45 -1.68
CA THR A 358 31.60 4.56 -2.26
C THR A 358 31.65 4.24 -3.76
N GLY A 359 30.61 3.54 -4.25
CA GLY A 359 30.49 3.13 -5.66
C GLY A 359 30.23 4.31 -6.61
N HIS A 360 30.44 4.05 -7.91
CA HIS A 360 30.15 4.99 -8.99
C HIS A 360 29.30 4.30 -10.06
N PRO A 361 28.05 4.75 -10.33
CA PRO A 361 27.37 5.87 -9.68
C PRO A 361 27.08 5.57 -8.21
N ARG A 362 26.95 6.62 -7.39
CA ARG A 362 26.51 6.49 -6.01
C ARG A 362 25.02 6.12 -5.96
N LEU A 363 24.67 5.06 -5.19
CA LEU A 363 23.33 4.51 -5.12
C LEU A 363 22.58 4.85 -3.83
N VAL A 364 23.23 5.48 -2.86
CA VAL A 364 22.66 5.96 -1.59
C VAL A 364 23.10 7.39 -1.32
N SER A 365 22.24 8.17 -0.64
CA SER A 365 22.51 9.53 -0.20
C SER A 365 23.60 9.57 0.87
N GLY A 366 24.06 10.79 1.24
CA GLY A 366 25.10 10.98 2.25
C GLY A 366 24.70 10.58 3.67
N ASP A 367 23.41 10.40 3.92
CA ASP A 367 22.86 9.93 5.19
C ASP A 367 22.93 8.40 5.36
N LEU A 368 23.31 7.66 4.31
CA LEU A 368 23.45 6.20 4.31
C LEU A 368 22.15 5.43 4.61
N ILE A 369 21.00 6.06 4.32
CA ILE A 369 19.66 5.54 4.54
C ILE A 369 18.85 5.59 3.24
N HIS A 370 18.77 6.80 2.63
CA HIS A 370 17.91 7.04 1.50
C HIS A 370 18.60 6.69 0.18
N PRO A 371 18.03 5.82 -0.65
CA PRO A 371 18.60 5.50 -1.95
C PRO A 371 18.55 6.71 -2.89
N THR A 372 19.49 6.79 -3.81
CA THR A 372 19.34 7.66 -4.99
C THR A 372 18.25 7.08 -5.92
N PRO A 373 17.76 7.82 -6.92
CA PRO A 373 16.82 7.25 -7.90
C PRO A 373 17.32 5.95 -8.54
N GLN A 374 18.63 5.85 -8.83
CA GLN A 374 19.23 4.63 -9.37
C GLN A 374 19.24 3.48 -8.36
N GLY A 375 19.55 3.76 -7.09
CA GLY A 375 19.46 2.77 -6.01
C GLY A 375 18.04 2.27 -5.78
N ALA A 376 17.07 3.17 -5.79
CA ALA A 376 15.65 2.83 -5.69
C ALA A 376 15.17 1.95 -6.85
N ALA A 377 15.60 2.25 -8.08
CA ALA A 377 15.29 1.45 -9.25
C ALA A 377 15.82 0.01 -9.15
N ILE A 378 17.00 -0.20 -8.55
CA ILE A 378 17.53 -1.54 -8.29
C ILE A 378 16.61 -2.30 -7.34
N VAL A 379 16.21 -1.69 -6.22
CA VAL A 379 15.31 -2.33 -5.25
C VAL A 379 13.97 -2.68 -5.88
N ALA A 380 13.39 -1.76 -6.66
CA ALA A 380 12.15 -1.99 -7.39
C ALA A 380 12.25 -3.17 -8.37
N GLN A 381 13.35 -3.25 -9.12
CA GLN A 381 13.60 -4.36 -10.06
C GLN A 381 13.72 -5.70 -9.35
N LEU A 382 14.40 -5.76 -8.18
CA LEU A 382 14.52 -6.97 -7.38
C LEU A 382 13.15 -7.46 -6.90
N LEU A 383 12.33 -6.56 -6.34
CA LEU A 383 10.97 -6.90 -5.90
C LEU A 383 10.10 -7.39 -7.06
N VAL A 384 10.06 -6.64 -8.17
CA VAL A 384 9.22 -7.00 -9.32
C VAL A 384 9.67 -8.31 -9.96
N LYS A 385 10.99 -8.55 -10.07
CA LYS A 385 11.53 -9.81 -10.58
C LYS A 385 11.01 -10.99 -9.76
N ASP A 386 11.09 -10.93 -8.44
CA ASP A 386 10.69 -12.04 -7.60
C ASP A 386 9.16 -12.20 -7.54
N LEU A 387 8.38 -11.10 -7.52
CA LEU A 387 6.93 -11.15 -7.68
C LEU A 387 6.53 -11.83 -8.99
N MET A 388 7.19 -11.50 -10.11
CA MET A 388 6.88 -12.09 -11.42
C MET A 388 7.32 -13.56 -11.51
N THR A 389 8.43 -13.93 -10.89
CA THR A 389 8.83 -15.35 -10.79
C THR A 389 7.79 -16.14 -9.99
N GLY A 390 7.31 -15.61 -8.86
CA GLY A 390 6.23 -16.22 -8.08
C GLY A 390 4.92 -16.35 -8.87
N TYR A 391 4.59 -15.33 -9.66
CA TYR A 391 3.43 -15.35 -10.56
C TYR A 391 3.54 -16.43 -11.64
N GLU A 392 4.69 -16.56 -12.27
CA GLU A 392 4.93 -17.60 -13.28
C GLU A 392 4.83 -19.01 -12.68
N GLN A 393 5.41 -19.22 -11.50
CA GLN A 393 5.24 -20.47 -10.76
C GLN A 393 3.78 -20.75 -10.37
N TYR A 394 3.00 -19.70 -10.02
CA TYR A 394 1.57 -19.85 -9.79
C TYR A 394 0.85 -20.34 -11.05
N LEU A 395 1.11 -19.74 -12.22
CA LEU A 395 0.51 -20.16 -13.49
C LEU A 395 0.87 -21.61 -13.86
N GLU A 396 2.13 -22.01 -13.64
CA GLU A 396 2.56 -23.39 -13.87
C GLU A 396 1.80 -24.40 -12.98
N ARG A 397 1.59 -24.05 -11.69
CA ARG A 397 0.78 -24.89 -10.78
C ARG A 397 -0.65 -25.01 -11.27
N GLN A 398 -1.30 -23.93 -11.67
CA GLN A 398 -2.67 -23.93 -12.19
C GLN A 398 -2.79 -24.81 -13.45
N HIS A 399 -1.84 -24.73 -14.36
CA HIS A 399 -1.82 -25.60 -15.55
C HIS A 399 -1.66 -27.08 -15.21
N LEU A 400 -0.85 -27.43 -14.23
CA LEU A 400 -0.68 -28.80 -13.78
C LEU A 400 -1.93 -29.34 -13.07
N GLU A 401 -2.56 -28.55 -12.20
CA GLU A 401 -3.80 -28.90 -11.52
C GLU A 401 -4.93 -29.15 -12.54
N HIS A 402 -5.11 -28.29 -13.51
CA HIS A 402 -6.11 -28.45 -14.56
C HIS A 402 -5.88 -29.71 -15.42
N ARG A 403 -4.62 -30.04 -15.72
CA ARG A 403 -4.28 -31.29 -16.42
C ARG A 403 -4.61 -32.54 -15.58
N HIS A 404 -4.43 -32.48 -14.27
CA HIS A 404 -4.76 -33.58 -13.38
C HIS A 404 -6.26 -33.76 -13.22
N GLU A 405 -7.05 -32.70 -13.15
CA GLU A 405 -8.52 -32.76 -13.14
C GLU A 405 -9.08 -33.36 -14.43
N VAL A 406 -8.55 -32.98 -15.59
CA VAL A 406 -8.96 -33.53 -16.90
C VAL A 406 -8.47 -34.97 -17.10
N ALA A 407 -7.37 -35.37 -16.46
CA ALA A 407 -6.79 -36.70 -16.57
C ALA A 407 -7.32 -37.70 -15.53
N ALA A 408 -8.13 -37.29 -14.55
CA ALA A 408 -8.71 -38.17 -13.55
C ALA A 408 -9.73 -39.11 -14.21
N PRO A 409 -9.56 -40.45 -14.14
CA PRO A 409 -10.48 -41.39 -14.76
C PRO A 409 -11.79 -41.41 -13.94
N GLY A 410 -12.85 -40.80 -14.46
CA GLY A 410 -14.16 -40.91 -13.80
C GLY A 410 -15.28 -39.97 -14.26
N VAL A 411 -15.01 -38.95 -15.02
CA VAL A 411 -16.08 -38.16 -15.61
C VAL A 411 -16.25 -38.47 -17.08
N GLN A 412 -17.10 -39.47 -17.37
CA GLN A 412 -17.60 -39.60 -18.74
C GLN A 412 -18.43 -38.36 -19.06
N PRO A 413 -18.25 -37.73 -20.22
CA PRO A 413 -19.14 -36.64 -20.62
C PRO A 413 -20.57 -37.25 -20.73
N VAL A 414 -21.48 -36.71 -19.96
CA VAL A 414 -22.90 -36.99 -20.11
C VAL A 414 -23.30 -36.43 -21.46
N VAL A 415 -23.41 -37.31 -22.45
CA VAL A 415 -23.98 -36.99 -23.75
C VAL A 415 -25.46 -36.70 -23.49
N PRO A 416 -25.97 -35.47 -23.74
CA PRO A 416 -27.38 -35.19 -23.57
C PRO A 416 -28.19 -36.07 -24.53
N ALA A 417 -29.14 -36.83 -23.98
CA ALA A 417 -30.11 -37.57 -24.75
C ALA A 417 -30.88 -36.66 -25.70
N PRO A 418 -31.23 -37.10 -26.93
CA PRO A 418 -31.96 -36.28 -27.87
C PRO A 418 -33.32 -35.88 -27.29
N ALA A 419 -33.62 -34.58 -27.36
CA ALA A 419 -34.85 -33.99 -26.87
C ALA A 419 -36.07 -34.63 -27.56
N THR A 420 -36.90 -35.34 -26.80
CA THR A 420 -38.25 -35.70 -27.23
C THR A 420 -39.14 -34.45 -27.21
N ALA A 421 -39.88 -34.27 -28.25
CA ALA A 421 -40.76 -33.14 -28.49
C ALA A 421 -41.80 -32.91 -27.37
N PRO A 422 -42.19 -31.66 -27.08
CA PRO A 422 -43.06 -31.35 -25.94
C PRO A 422 -44.51 -31.74 -26.22
N ALA A 423 -45.13 -32.46 -25.30
CA ALA A 423 -46.53 -32.64 -25.22
C ALA A 423 -47.20 -31.33 -24.74
N THR A 424 -48.22 -30.89 -25.47
CA THR A 424 -49.08 -29.76 -25.13
C THR A 424 -49.79 -29.96 -23.80
N VAL A 425 -49.54 -29.10 -22.84
CA VAL A 425 -50.30 -29.02 -21.57
C VAL A 425 -51.09 -27.70 -21.56
N GLN A 426 -52.39 -27.82 -21.43
CA GLN A 426 -53.34 -26.71 -21.32
C GLN A 426 -53.10 -25.88 -20.06
N ALA A 427 -53.23 -24.56 -20.24
CA ALA A 427 -53.09 -23.56 -19.17
C ALA A 427 -54.21 -23.69 -18.11
N ALA A 428 -53.84 -23.86 -16.88
CA ALA A 428 -54.71 -23.70 -15.71
C ALA A 428 -54.47 -22.30 -15.08
N LYS A 429 -55.58 -21.57 -14.82
CA LYS A 429 -55.61 -20.24 -14.23
C LYS A 429 -55.07 -20.23 -12.79
N PRO A 430 -54.31 -19.20 -12.36
CA PRO A 430 -53.82 -19.09 -10.97
C PRO A 430 -54.96 -18.65 -10.02
N ARG A 431 -55.10 -19.36 -8.93
CA ARG A 431 -55.88 -18.94 -7.75
C ARG A 431 -54.95 -18.21 -6.76
N LEU A 432 -55.37 -17.02 -6.35
CA LEU A 432 -54.76 -16.22 -5.29
C LEU A 432 -55.00 -16.89 -3.91
N PRO A 433 -54.02 -16.93 -3.00
CA PRO A 433 -54.28 -17.32 -1.61
C PRO A 433 -54.70 -16.12 -0.77
N LEU A 434 -55.71 -16.37 0.07
CA LEU A 434 -56.28 -15.48 1.07
C LEU A 434 -55.29 -15.25 2.24
N VAL A 435 -55.18 -14.00 2.68
CA VAL A 435 -54.45 -13.55 3.86
C VAL A 435 -55.31 -13.78 5.10
N PRO A 436 -54.81 -14.38 6.20
CA PRO A 436 -55.46 -14.31 7.50
C PRO A 436 -54.94 -13.11 8.29
N SER A 437 -55.85 -12.26 8.70
CA SER A 437 -55.66 -11.21 9.69
C SER A 437 -55.54 -11.78 11.10
N GLY A 438 -54.40 -11.51 11.77
CA GLY A 438 -54.20 -11.79 13.20
C GLY A 438 -53.48 -10.65 13.87
N LYS A 439 -54.19 -9.96 14.78
CA LYS A 439 -53.65 -8.90 15.65
C LYS A 439 -52.71 -9.48 16.69
N PRO A 440 -51.59 -8.85 17.04
CA PRO A 440 -50.78 -9.23 18.18
C PRO A 440 -51.32 -8.63 19.49
N LYS A 441 -51.35 -9.49 20.52
CA LYS A 441 -51.57 -9.11 21.93
C LYS A 441 -50.22 -8.64 22.55
N PRO A 442 -50.26 -7.69 23.53
CA PRO A 442 -49.06 -7.25 24.22
C PRO A 442 -48.68 -8.19 25.35
N SER A 443 -47.40 -8.44 25.55
CA SER A 443 -46.87 -9.16 26.71
C SER A 443 -45.83 -8.33 27.43
N ALA A 444 -46.08 -8.17 28.65
CA ALA A 444 -45.44 -7.74 29.87
C ALA A 444 -43.95 -7.42 29.92
N MET A 445 -43.68 -6.33 30.67
CA MET A 445 -42.44 -5.86 31.24
C MET A 445 -41.58 -6.97 31.89
N GLY A 446 -40.30 -6.95 31.61
CA GLY A 446 -39.24 -7.61 32.38
C GLY A 446 -38.22 -6.58 32.86
N GLU A 447 -37.81 -6.75 34.07
CA GLU A 447 -37.03 -5.89 34.96
C GLU A 447 -35.68 -5.39 34.46
N PRO A 448 -35.10 -4.31 35.03
CA PRO A 448 -33.83 -3.71 34.57
C PRO A 448 -32.63 -4.51 35.09
N LEU A 449 -31.72 -4.83 34.17
CA LEU A 449 -30.40 -5.38 34.50
C LEU A 449 -29.47 -4.30 35.03
N THR A 450 -28.87 -4.58 36.17
CA THR A 450 -27.80 -3.81 36.84
C THR A 450 -26.57 -3.61 35.99
N PRO A 451 -25.86 -2.48 36.11
CA PRO A 451 -24.68 -2.21 35.31
C PRO A 451 -23.48 -3.06 35.75
N VAL A 452 -22.89 -3.76 34.78
CA VAL A 452 -21.62 -4.46 34.97
C VAL A 452 -20.50 -3.41 34.96
N THR A 453 -19.76 -3.37 36.06
CA THR A 453 -18.54 -2.57 36.26
C THR A 453 -17.54 -2.81 35.17
N ALA A 454 -17.05 -1.75 34.55
CA ALA A 454 -15.92 -1.73 33.61
C ALA A 454 -14.64 -2.23 34.28
N PRO A 455 -13.79 -3.01 33.59
CA PRO A 455 -12.48 -3.35 34.09
C PRO A 455 -11.55 -2.11 34.04
N ALA A 456 -10.73 -2.02 35.08
CA ALA A 456 -9.76 -0.95 35.31
C ALA A 456 -8.81 -0.75 34.13
N THR A 457 -8.57 0.51 33.80
CA THR A 457 -7.52 1.00 32.92
C THR A 457 -6.14 0.53 33.42
N PRO A 458 -5.27 -0.01 32.58
CA PRO A 458 -3.85 -0.16 32.93
C PRO A 458 -3.20 1.22 32.93
N ALA A 459 -2.77 1.67 34.10
CA ALA A 459 -1.84 2.79 34.24
C ALA A 459 -0.46 2.36 33.76
N ASP A 460 0.31 3.34 33.24
CA ASP A 460 1.73 3.31 32.93
C ASP A 460 2.15 2.62 31.62
N VAL A 461 1.88 3.30 30.50
CA VAL A 461 2.77 3.28 29.35
C VAL A 461 3.82 4.38 29.56
N PRO A 462 5.13 4.07 29.55
CA PRO A 462 6.15 5.11 29.65
C PRO A 462 6.00 6.08 28.48
N LYS A 463 5.98 7.37 28.79
CA LYS A 463 6.00 8.44 27.78
C LYS A 463 7.25 8.24 26.90
N GLN A 464 7.03 8.07 25.61
CA GLN A 464 8.08 8.08 24.61
C GLN A 464 8.82 9.40 24.69
N GLU A 465 10.10 9.39 25.08
CA GLU A 465 10.98 10.53 24.93
C GLU A 465 11.15 10.80 23.44
N THR A 466 10.70 11.97 23.01
CA THR A 466 10.98 12.50 21.68
C THR A 466 12.48 12.66 21.51
N PRO A 467 13.09 12.21 20.42
CA PRO A 467 14.50 12.49 20.15
C PRO A 467 14.68 14.02 20.11
N PRO A 468 15.78 14.56 20.68
CA PRO A 468 16.04 15.98 20.66
C PRO A 468 16.07 16.45 19.20
N GLN A 469 15.26 17.44 18.87
CA GLN A 469 15.42 18.20 17.64
C GLN A 469 16.85 18.71 17.60
N SER A 470 17.59 18.39 16.55
CA SER A 470 18.89 19.00 16.30
C SER A 470 18.76 20.51 16.39
N ALA A 471 19.44 21.08 17.37
CA ALA A 471 19.49 22.52 17.55
C ALA A 471 19.95 23.20 16.25
N PRO A 472 19.41 24.39 15.92
CA PRO A 472 19.89 25.12 14.77
C PRO A 472 21.39 25.41 14.98
N VAL A 473 22.19 25.07 13.97
CA VAL A 473 23.63 25.40 13.94
C VAL A 473 23.73 26.92 13.93
N VAL A 474 24.15 27.47 15.05
CA VAL A 474 24.50 28.89 15.15
C VAL A 474 25.82 29.07 14.40
N VAL A 475 25.74 29.65 13.21
CA VAL A 475 26.92 30.08 12.44
C VAL A 475 27.47 31.33 13.11
N PRO A 476 28.76 31.38 13.53
CA PRO A 476 29.34 32.58 14.09
C PRO A 476 29.39 33.69 13.02
N PRO A 477 29.18 34.97 13.39
CA PRO A 477 29.29 36.08 12.45
C PRO A 477 30.75 36.31 12.09
N GLY A 478 31.10 36.20 10.80
CA GLY A 478 32.42 36.64 10.33
C GLY A 478 33.13 35.84 9.26
N THR A 479 32.47 35.10 8.37
CA THR A 479 33.11 34.53 7.20
C THR A 479 32.61 35.22 5.92
N PRO A 480 33.48 35.84 5.09
CA PRO A 480 33.06 36.48 3.84
C PRO A 480 32.61 35.43 2.83
N GLN A 481 31.42 35.64 2.24
CA GLN A 481 30.94 34.85 1.11
C GLN A 481 31.82 35.13 -0.13
N PRO A 482 32.18 34.10 -0.93
CA PRO A 482 32.80 34.35 -2.23
C PRO A 482 31.76 34.91 -3.20
N GLN A 483 32.11 36.03 -3.85
CA GLN A 483 31.33 36.62 -4.93
C GLN A 483 31.35 35.73 -6.17
N PRO A 484 30.28 35.68 -6.98
CA PRO A 484 30.25 34.92 -8.22
C PRO A 484 31.21 35.59 -9.25
N GLN A 485 32.17 34.82 -9.76
CA GLN A 485 33.04 35.23 -10.86
C GLN A 485 32.24 35.19 -12.17
N HIS A 486 32.28 36.33 -12.90
CA HIS A 486 31.81 36.43 -14.28
C HIS A 486 32.63 35.50 -15.19
N GLN A 487 31.98 34.64 -15.92
CA GLN A 487 32.57 33.91 -17.06
C GLN A 487 32.57 34.82 -18.30
N PRO A 488 33.66 34.89 -19.08
CA PRO A 488 33.68 35.53 -20.39
C PRO A 488 33.14 34.61 -21.47
N GLY A 489 32.55 35.23 -22.48
CA GLY A 489 31.72 34.67 -23.53
C GLY A 489 32.35 33.61 -24.42
N SER A 490 31.46 32.81 -24.98
CA SER A 490 31.70 31.84 -26.07
C SER A 490 32.10 32.52 -27.40
N PRO A 491 32.81 31.80 -28.26
CA PRO A 491 32.66 32.00 -29.70
C PRO A 491 31.92 30.87 -30.38
N GLU A 492 31.17 31.27 -31.40
CA GLU A 492 30.40 30.47 -32.32
C GLU A 492 31.21 29.48 -33.19
N SER A 493 30.46 28.52 -33.69
CA SER A 493 30.58 27.76 -34.96
C SER A 493 31.67 26.67 -35.10
N TYR A 494 31.27 25.44 -35.19
CA TYR A 494 31.05 24.65 -36.44
C TYR A 494 30.19 23.42 -36.14
#